data_38987ecdbea90e7877d8bb3d56263d83
#
_entry.id   38987ecdbea90e7877d8bb3d56263d83
#
_cell.length_a   1.000
_cell.length_b   1.000
_cell.length_c   1.000
_cell.angle_alpha   90.00
_cell.angle_beta   90.00
_cell.angle_gamma   90.00
#
_symmetry.space_group_name_H-M   'P 1'
#
loop_
_entity.id
_entity.type
_entity.pdbx_description
1 polymer ?
#
loop_
_entity_poly.entity_id
_entity_poly.type
_entity_poly.pdbx_seq_one_letter_code
_entity_poly.pdbx_strand_id
1 'polypeptide(L)'
;MQTFSRFRFPHAVLTSCAAVLLSLGGASPAAAAPSAGDTFPQDRQDLLKNKKYQQGLKALENRLPLEASKHFQECLSSQNLAESQKAIIRPFLAEALIRAKKTEEGLNAWEQLPDSPMKSYWTAVGLFNKGSFTKALEKLTAIPETDPLSLYGLQLKAQLARQLQDRQLLLETLSRLGQAE
;
A
#
# COMPACT_ATOMS: atom_id res chain seq x y z
N MET A 1 -29.92 6.48 -0.11
CA MET A 1 -28.79 7.00 -0.92
C MET A 1 -27.97 7.91 -0.03
N GLN A 2 -26.94 7.36 0.65
CA GLN A 2 -26.04 8.16 1.48
C GLN A 2 -24.78 8.40 0.68
N THR A 3 -24.50 9.65 0.44
CA THR A 3 -23.34 10.19 -0.27
C THR A 3 -22.07 9.79 0.44
N PHE A 4 -21.22 9.00 -0.24
CA PHE A 4 -19.86 8.69 0.18
C PHE A 4 -19.04 10.00 0.27
N SER A 5 -19.03 10.60 1.45
CA SER A 5 -18.25 11.79 1.73
C SER A 5 -16.78 11.44 1.92
N ARG A 6 -16.00 11.78 0.93
CA ARG A 6 -14.58 12.20 0.93
C ARG A 6 -13.66 11.52 1.92
N PHE A 7 -13.16 10.36 1.53
CA PHE A 7 -11.91 9.85 2.08
C PHE A 7 -10.76 10.77 1.63
N ARG A 8 -10.36 11.67 2.49
CA ARG A 8 -9.11 12.41 2.33
C ARG A 8 -7.97 11.48 2.77
N PHE A 9 -7.34 10.78 1.85
CA PHE A 9 -6.03 10.20 2.11
C PHE A 9 -5.03 11.36 2.21
N PRO A 10 -4.36 11.55 3.34
CA PRO A 10 -3.33 12.57 3.42
C PRO A 10 -2.16 12.22 2.51
N HIS A 11 -1.51 13.23 1.94
CA HIS A 11 -0.32 13.12 1.09
C HIS A 11 0.82 12.30 1.70
N ALA A 12 0.84 12.13 3.02
CA ALA A 12 1.82 11.37 3.79
C ALA A 12 1.92 9.88 3.40
N VAL A 13 0.88 9.27 2.84
CA VAL A 13 0.96 7.84 2.44
C VAL A 13 1.90 7.64 1.26
N LEU A 14 1.92 8.58 0.31
CA LEU A 14 2.82 8.50 -0.85
C LEU A 14 4.29 8.75 -0.46
N THR A 15 4.52 9.68 0.46
CA THR A 15 5.85 9.92 1.02
C THR A 15 6.30 8.81 1.96
N SER A 16 5.38 8.17 2.71
CA SER A 16 5.70 7.07 3.62
C SER A 16 6.06 5.78 2.87
N CYS A 17 5.39 5.45 1.75
CA CYS A 17 5.84 4.34 0.90
C CYS A 17 7.25 4.57 0.34
N ALA A 18 7.61 5.84 0.10
CA ALA A 18 8.96 6.23 -0.29
C ALA A 18 9.94 6.25 0.90
N ALA A 19 9.50 6.63 2.09
CA ALA A 19 10.34 6.77 3.28
C ALA A 19 10.61 5.45 4.01
N VAL A 20 9.64 4.53 4.05
CA VAL A 20 9.82 3.19 4.68
C VAL A 20 10.88 2.36 3.97
N LEU A 21 11.13 2.60 2.68
CA LEU A 21 12.25 1.96 1.97
C LEU A 21 13.61 2.66 2.19
N LEU A 22 13.65 3.83 2.86
CA LEU A 22 14.87 4.59 3.12
C LEU A 22 15.50 4.36 4.52
N SER A 23 14.81 3.72 5.45
CA SER A 23 15.26 3.63 6.86
C SER A 23 15.92 2.29 7.26
N LEU A 24 16.23 1.40 6.32
CA LEU A 24 16.96 0.15 6.60
C LEU A 24 18.45 0.27 6.21
N GLY A 25 19.13 1.25 6.77
CA GLY A 25 20.57 1.40 6.63
C GLY A 25 21.25 1.52 7.98
N GLY A 26 21.69 0.41 8.57
CA GLY A 26 22.46 0.40 9.83
C GLY A 26 23.32 -0.86 9.93
N ALA A 27 24.63 -0.67 9.85
CA ALA A 27 25.78 -1.53 9.72
C ALA A 27 25.85 -2.82 10.58
N SER A 28 26.40 -3.91 10.02
CA SER A 28 27.65 -4.54 10.46
C SER A 28 28.09 -5.72 9.59
N PRO A 29 29.39 -6.09 9.55
CA PRO A 29 29.99 -6.87 8.49
C PRO A 29 30.14 -8.35 8.86
N ALA A 30 29.62 -9.23 8.04
CA ALA A 30 30.12 -10.60 7.90
C ALA A 30 29.69 -11.17 6.54
N ALA A 31 30.66 -11.71 5.84
CA ALA A 31 30.52 -12.29 4.52
C ALA A 31 29.35 -13.29 4.43
N ALA A 32 28.32 -12.93 3.70
CA ALA A 32 27.28 -13.81 3.20
C ALA A 32 26.82 -13.28 1.84
N ALA A 33 26.41 -14.18 0.97
CA ALA A 33 25.96 -13.94 -0.39
C ALA A 33 25.14 -12.64 -0.55
N PRO A 34 25.15 -11.97 -1.73
CA PRO A 34 24.47 -10.71 -1.91
C PRO A 34 22.99 -10.89 -1.59
N SER A 35 22.58 -10.34 -0.46
CA SER A 35 21.17 -10.30 -0.07
C SER A 35 20.43 -9.38 -1.03
N ALA A 36 19.23 -9.75 -1.42
CA ALA A 36 18.36 -8.98 -2.33
C ALA A 36 18.11 -7.51 -1.90
N GLY A 37 18.71 -7.06 -0.77
CA GLY A 37 18.62 -5.71 -0.26
C GLY A 37 19.54 -4.69 -0.90
N ASP A 38 20.66 -5.12 -1.48
CA ASP A 38 21.72 -4.20 -1.92
C ASP A 38 21.52 -3.65 -3.34
N THR A 39 20.68 -4.27 -4.15
CA THR A 39 20.37 -3.84 -5.54
C THR A 39 19.22 -2.82 -5.62
N PHE A 40 18.39 -2.71 -4.62
CA PHE A 40 17.21 -1.85 -4.59
C PHE A 40 17.47 -0.33 -4.77
N PRO A 41 18.52 0.29 -4.23
CA PRO A 41 18.75 1.72 -4.42
C PRO A 41 19.00 2.09 -5.87
N GLN A 42 19.80 1.30 -6.60
CA GLN A 42 20.13 1.58 -7.99
C GLN A 42 18.95 1.34 -8.92
N ASP A 43 18.27 0.20 -8.79
CA ASP A 43 17.07 -0.14 -9.56
C ASP A 43 15.98 0.91 -9.41
N ARG A 44 15.84 1.47 -8.20
CA ARG A 44 14.90 2.54 -7.93
C ARG A 44 15.28 3.84 -8.62
N GLN A 45 16.57 4.22 -8.60
CA GLN A 45 17.06 5.40 -9.30
C GLN A 45 16.84 5.28 -10.79
N ASP A 46 17.06 4.10 -11.36
CA ASP A 46 16.84 3.84 -12.78
C ASP A 46 15.36 3.86 -13.15
N LEU A 47 14.49 3.35 -12.26
CA LEU A 47 13.04 3.49 -12.43
C LEU A 47 12.57 4.94 -12.39
N LEU A 48 13.20 5.80 -11.58
CA LEU A 48 12.88 7.24 -11.56
C LEU A 48 13.22 7.94 -12.88
N LYS A 49 14.03 7.34 -13.77
CA LYS A 49 14.26 7.81 -15.14
C LYS A 49 13.21 7.28 -16.12
N ASN A 50 12.46 6.25 -15.74
CA ASN A 50 11.43 5.66 -16.60
C ASN A 50 10.19 6.56 -16.66
N LYS A 51 9.90 7.10 -17.84
CA LYS A 51 8.78 8.04 -18.06
C LYS A 51 7.43 7.47 -17.65
N LYS A 52 7.17 6.18 -17.93
CA LYS A 52 5.89 5.53 -17.60
C LYS A 52 5.72 5.35 -16.09
N TYR A 53 6.80 4.97 -15.41
CA TYR A 53 6.79 4.87 -13.95
C TYR A 53 6.52 6.23 -13.29
N GLN A 54 7.20 7.30 -13.73
CA GLN A 54 6.96 8.67 -13.26
C GLN A 54 5.52 9.13 -13.51
N GLN A 55 4.96 8.86 -14.70
CA GLN A 55 3.58 9.18 -15.03
C GLN A 55 2.59 8.43 -14.12
N GLY A 56 2.87 7.16 -13.81
CA GLY A 56 2.07 6.37 -12.87
C GLY A 56 2.08 6.97 -11.45
N LEU A 57 3.26 7.33 -10.92
CA LEU A 57 3.38 7.98 -9.61
C LEU A 57 2.64 9.32 -9.57
N LYS A 58 2.84 10.16 -10.58
CA LYS A 58 2.16 11.47 -10.68
C LYS A 58 0.64 11.31 -10.78
N ALA A 59 0.17 10.30 -11.49
CA ALA A 59 -1.27 10.00 -11.58
C ALA A 59 -1.84 9.55 -10.22
N LEU A 60 -1.10 8.76 -9.42
CA LEU A 60 -1.52 8.43 -8.03
C LEU A 60 -1.59 9.68 -7.14
N GLU A 61 -0.58 10.56 -7.22
CA GLU A 61 -0.57 11.84 -6.49
C GLU A 61 -1.78 12.71 -6.85
N ASN A 62 -2.09 12.79 -8.13
CA ASN A 62 -3.24 13.53 -8.66
C ASN A 62 -4.59 12.83 -8.44
N ARG A 63 -4.62 11.69 -7.74
CA ARG A 63 -5.83 10.88 -7.48
C ARG A 63 -6.51 10.38 -8.76
N LEU A 64 -5.73 10.03 -9.76
CA LEU A 64 -6.15 9.45 -11.02
C LEU A 64 -5.74 7.96 -11.08
N PRO A 65 -6.32 7.08 -10.23
CA PRO A 65 -5.83 5.72 -10.06
C PRO A 65 -6.03 4.85 -11.32
N LEU A 66 -7.01 5.15 -12.14
CA LEU A 66 -7.21 4.42 -13.40
C LEU A 66 -6.09 4.72 -14.40
N GLU A 67 -5.66 5.96 -14.50
CA GLU A 67 -4.51 6.37 -15.33
C GLU A 67 -3.21 5.80 -14.76
N ALA A 68 -3.04 5.86 -13.44
CA ALA A 68 -1.89 5.26 -12.77
C ALA A 68 -1.76 3.78 -13.09
N SER A 69 -2.85 3.01 -12.99
CA SER A 69 -2.84 1.58 -13.29
C SER A 69 -2.42 1.29 -14.74
N LYS A 70 -2.88 2.09 -15.72
CA LYS A 70 -2.47 1.97 -17.12
C LYS A 70 -0.96 2.21 -17.29
N HIS A 71 -0.44 3.29 -16.70
CA HIS A 71 0.97 3.62 -16.79
C HIS A 71 1.87 2.55 -16.16
N PHE A 72 1.47 1.99 -15.01
CA PHE A 72 2.22 0.90 -14.38
C PHE A 72 2.13 -0.40 -15.19
N GLN A 73 0.98 -0.72 -15.79
CA GLN A 73 0.85 -1.87 -16.70
C GLN A 73 1.72 -1.72 -17.93
N GLU A 74 1.71 -0.54 -18.56
CA GLU A 74 2.58 -0.24 -19.70
C GLU A 74 4.06 -0.30 -19.32
N CYS A 75 4.41 0.16 -18.11
CA CYS A 75 5.76 0.05 -17.59
C CYS A 75 6.16 -1.43 -17.43
N LEU A 76 5.33 -2.25 -16.79
CA LEU A 76 5.59 -3.67 -16.56
C LEU A 76 5.67 -4.51 -17.84
N SER A 77 4.98 -4.10 -18.90
CA SER A 77 5.03 -4.77 -20.22
C SER A 77 6.30 -4.45 -21.01
N SER A 78 7.13 -3.51 -20.53
CA SER A 78 8.42 -3.20 -21.15
C SER A 78 9.40 -4.38 -21.00
N GLN A 79 9.99 -4.83 -22.11
CA GLN A 79 10.93 -5.95 -22.14
C GLN A 79 12.26 -5.66 -21.44
N ASN A 80 12.57 -4.40 -21.15
CA ASN A 80 13.87 -3.95 -20.64
C ASN A 80 13.93 -3.81 -19.12
N LEU A 81 12.89 -4.25 -18.38
CA LEU A 81 12.86 -4.15 -16.91
C LEU A 81 13.40 -5.43 -16.28
N ALA A 82 14.34 -5.27 -15.36
CA ALA A 82 14.78 -6.34 -14.46
C ALA A 82 13.64 -6.79 -13.54
N GLU A 83 13.66 -8.04 -13.08
CA GLU A 83 12.64 -8.54 -12.14
C GLU A 83 12.62 -7.77 -10.81
N SER A 84 13.77 -7.30 -10.34
CA SER A 84 13.89 -6.40 -9.18
C SER A 84 13.11 -5.09 -9.38
N GLN A 85 13.21 -4.50 -10.57
CA GLN A 85 12.45 -3.29 -10.93
C GLN A 85 10.95 -3.56 -11.03
N LYS A 86 10.56 -4.70 -11.62
CA LYS A 86 9.16 -5.13 -11.67
C LYS A 86 8.59 -5.36 -10.27
N ALA A 87 9.39 -5.92 -9.35
CA ALA A 87 9.00 -6.10 -7.95
C ALA A 87 8.68 -4.77 -7.25
N ILE A 88 9.37 -3.68 -7.61
CA ILE A 88 9.09 -2.33 -7.09
C ILE A 88 7.78 -1.77 -7.67
N ILE A 89 7.47 -2.04 -8.93
CA ILE A 89 6.29 -1.47 -9.62
C ILE A 89 4.99 -2.19 -9.23
N ARG A 90 5.03 -3.51 -9.06
CA ARG A 90 3.85 -4.36 -8.80
C ARG A 90 2.99 -3.88 -7.63
N PRO A 91 3.53 -3.48 -6.46
CA PRO A 91 2.73 -2.92 -5.37
C PRO A 91 1.96 -1.65 -5.75
N PHE A 92 2.57 -0.74 -6.52
CA PHE A 92 1.91 0.48 -6.99
C PHE A 92 0.78 0.18 -7.98
N LEU A 93 0.96 -0.81 -8.85
CA LEU A 93 -0.11 -1.27 -9.73
C LEU A 93 -1.28 -1.83 -8.92
N ALA A 94 -1.01 -2.70 -7.96
CA ALA A 94 -2.03 -3.32 -7.12
C ALA A 94 -2.80 -2.27 -6.29
N GLU A 95 -2.11 -1.29 -5.72
CA GLU A 95 -2.71 -0.13 -5.06
C GLU A 95 -3.60 0.67 -6.02
N ALA A 96 -3.09 1.01 -7.20
CA ALA A 96 -3.82 1.77 -8.20
C ALA A 96 -5.12 1.06 -8.62
N LEU A 97 -5.09 -0.25 -8.79
CA LEU A 97 -6.26 -1.07 -9.12
C LEU A 97 -7.33 -1.01 -8.01
N ILE A 98 -6.95 -1.17 -6.74
CA ILE A 98 -7.90 -1.06 -5.61
C ILE A 98 -8.50 0.34 -5.53
N ARG A 99 -7.69 1.39 -5.69
CA ARG A 99 -8.16 2.78 -5.71
C ARG A 99 -9.08 3.06 -6.91
N ALA A 100 -8.83 2.44 -8.07
CA ALA A 100 -9.64 2.53 -9.28
C ALA A 100 -10.97 1.74 -9.19
N LYS A 101 -11.26 1.11 -8.05
CA LYS A 101 -12.41 0.22 -7.84
C LYS A 101 -12.37 -1.09 -8.66
N LYS A 102 -11.23 -1.41 -9.24
CA LYS A 102 -10.92 -2.72 -9.82
C LYS A 102 -10.46 -3.69 -8.73
N THR A 103 -11.34 -3.89 -7.75
CA THR A 103 -10.98 -4.51 -6.47
C THR A 103 -10.51 -5.96 -6.64
N GLU A 104 -11.14 -6.74 -7.51
CA GLU A 104 -10.72 -8.14 -7.76
C GLU A 104 -9.33 -8.21 -8.39
N GLU A 105 -9.09 -7.41 -9.43
CA GLU A 105 -7.77 -7.34 -10.07
C GLU A 105 -6.70 -6.91 -9.07
N GLY A 106 -7.00 -5.93 -8.23
CA GLY A 106 -6.10 -5.42 -7.21
C GLY A 106 -5.81 -6.45 -6.12
N LEU A 107 -6.81 -7.18 -5.61
CA LEU A 107 -6.62 -8.24 -4.62
C LEU A 107 -5.77 -9.38 -5.20
N ASN A 108 -6.05 -9.83 -6.42
CA ASN A 108 -5.26 -10.85 -7.10
C ASN A 108 -3.81 -10.40 -7.29
N ALA A 109 -3.59 -9.12 -7.62
CA ALA A 109 -2.24 -8.57 -7.74
C ALA A 109 -1.51 -8.56 -6.39
N TRP A 110 -2.18 -8.20 -5.29
CA TRP A 110 -1.60 -8.23 -3.95
C TRP A 110 -1.31 -9.66 -3.47
N GLU A 111 -2.15 -10.62 -3.83
CA GLU A 111 -1.97 -12.03 -3.43
C GLU A 111 -0.62 -12.60 -3.92
N GLN A 112 -0.19 -12.18 -5.11
CA GLN A 112 1.07 -12.61 -5.73
C GLN A 112 2.32 -11.94 -5.14
N LEU A 113 2.16 -10.95 -4.24
CA LEU A 113 3.28 -10.25 -3.63
C LEU A 113 3.66 -10.91 -2.29
N PRO A 114 4.93 -10.75 -1.85
CA PRO A 114 5.36 -11.21 -0.54
C PRO A 114 4.57 -10.54 0.59
N ASP A 115 4.45 -11.24 1.70
CA ASP A 115 3.76 -10.72 2.87
C ASP A 115 4.48 -9.48 3.43
N SER A 116 3.68 -8.46 3.73
CA SER A 116 4.16 -7.18 4.24
C SER A 116 3.01 -6.41 4.89
N PRO A 117 3.29 -5.46 5.79
CA PRO A 117 2.27 -4.57 6.34
C PRO A 117 1.46 -3.84 5.26
N MET A 118 2.13 -3.44 4.18
CA MET A 118 1.50 -2.80 3.02
C MET A 118 0.51 -3.73 2.30
N LYS A 119 0.88 -5.00 2.08
CA LYS A 119 -0.03 -6.01 1.52
C LYS A 119 -1.24 -6.21 2.42
N SER A 120 -1.03 -6.34 3.73
CA SER A 120 -2.11 -6.50 4.72
C SER A 120 -3.08 -5.31 4.69
N TYR A 121 -2.55 -4.09 4.68
CA TYR A 121 -3.35 -2.87 4.62
C TYR A 121 -4.19 -2.78 3.33
N TRP A 122 -3.56 -2.92 2.16
CA TRP A 122 -4.28 -2.80 0.88
C TRP A 122 -5.24 -3.95 0.62
N THR A 123 -4.91 -5.15 1.09
CA THR A 123 -5.86 -6.28 1.07
C THR A 123 -7.07 -5.97 1.95
N ALA A 124 -6.89 -5.38 3.14
CA ALA A 124 -7.99 -4.94 4.00
C ALA A 124 -8.85 -3.86 3.33
N VAL A 125 -8.23 -2.87 2.64
CA VAL A 125 -8.96 -1.86 1.86
C VAL A 125 -9.78 -2.50 0.73
N GLY A 126 -9.22 -3.47 0.02
CA GLY A 126 -9.91 -4.21 -1.03
C GLY A 126 -11.10 -5.00 -0.48
N LEU A 127 -10.91 -5.72 0.63
CA LEU A 127 -11.97 -6.46 1.31
C LEU A 127 -13.07 -5.53 1.85
N PHE A 128 -12.70 -4.37 2.38
CA PHE A 128 -13.66 -3.33 2.78
C PHE A 128 -14.51 -2.87 1.58
N ASN A 129 -13.90 -2.62 0.42
CA ASN A 129 -14.61 -2.24 -0.80
C ASN A 129 -15.60 -3.34 -1.28
N LYS A 130 -15.32 -4.62 -0.98
CA LYS A 130 -16.19 -5.77 -1.26
C LYS A 130 -17.28 -5.99 -0.21
N GLY A 131 -17.28 -5.25 0.90
CA GLY A 131 -18.18 -5.48 2.01
C GLY A 131 -17.80 -6.67 2.91
N SER A 132 -16.62 -7.25 2.73
CA SER A 132 -16.10 -8.37 3.54
C SER A 132 -15.42 -7.85 4.82
N PHE A 133 -16.19 -7.20 5.69
CA PHE A 133 -15.67 -6.39 6.80
C PHE A 133 -14.91 -7.21 7.85
N THR A 134 -15.39 -8.40 8.21
CA THR A 134 -14.71 -9.28 9.18
C THR A 134 -13.32 -9.71 8.66
N LYS A 135 -13.25 -10.14 7.40
CA LYS A 135 -11.97 -10.52 6.78
C LYS A 135 -11.02 -9.33 6.65
N ALA A 136 -11.56 -8.12 6.43
CA ALA A 136 -10.76 -6.90 6.41
C ALA A 136 -10.13 -6.62 7.78
N LEU A 137 -10.89 -6.79 8.88
CA LEU A 137 -10.37 -6.67 10.25
C LEU A 137 -9.23 -7.65 10.52
N GLU A 138 -9.40 -8.91 10.14
CA GLU A 138 -8.36 -9.95 10.29
C GLU A 138 -7.05 -9.54 9.59
N LYS A 139 -7.13 -8.97 8.39
CA LYS A 139 -5.92 -8.50 7.68
C LYS A 139 -5.22 -7.34 8.39
N LEU A 140 -5.95 -6.47 9.07
CA LEU A 140 -5.36 -5.36 9.81
C LEU A 140 -4.58 -5.81 11.06
N THR A 141 -4.91 -6.97 11.64
CA THR A 141 -4.18 -7.49 12.81
C THR A 141 -2.74 -7.90 12.49
N ALA A 142 -2.43 -8.13 11.22
CA ALA A 142 -1.08 -8.48 10.76
C ALA A 142 -0.15 -7.26 10.62
N ILE A 143 -0.66 -6.04 10.84
CA ILE A 143 0.15 -4.81 10.79
C ILE A 143 0.72 -4.55 12.17
N PRO A 144 2.07 -4.55 12.36
CA PRO A 144 2.68 -4.24 13.63
C PRO A 144 2.35 -2.82 14.10
N GLU A 145 2.19 -2.62 15.40
CA GLU A 145 1.89 -1.28 15.96
C GLU A 145 3.00 -0.26 15.70
N THR A 146 4.24 -0.74 15.60
CA THR A 146 5.41 0.08 15.29
C THR A 146 5.53 0.47 13.81
N ASP A 147 4.72 -0.13 12.94
CA ASP A 147 4.76 0.17 11.51
C ASP A 147 4.07 1.52 11.23
N PRO A 148 4.62 2.38 10.35
CA PRO A 148 3.99 3.63 9.94
C PRO A 148 2.57 3.49 9.39
N LEU A 149 2.21 2.30 8.88
CA LEU A 149 0.85 2.02 8.41
C LEU A 149 -0.15 1.71 9.54
N SER A 150 0.32 1.53 10.79
CA SER A 150 -0.54 1.23 11.94
C SER A 150 -1.63 2.28 12.14
N LEU A 151 -1.30 3.57 12.02
CA LEU A 151 -2.24 4.67 12.13
C LEU A 151 -3.35 4.59 11.07
N TYR A 152 -2.98 4.29 9.82
CA TYR A 152 -3.94 4.10 8.73
C TYR A 152 -4.77 2.83 8.93
N GLY A 153 -4.15 1.80 9.47
CA GLY A 153 -4.83 0.56 9.90
C GLY A 153 -5.90 0.84 10.95
N LEU A 154 -5.58 1.65 11.97
CA LEU A 154 -6.54 2.08 13.00
C LEU A 154 -7.69 2.91 12.41
N GLN A 155 -7.41 3.83 11.49
CA GLN A 155 -8.45 4.61 10.81
C GLN A 155 -9.41 3.71 10.02
N LEU A 156 -8.89 2.71 9.31
CA LEU A 156 -9.71 1.73 8.59
C LEU A 156 -10.48 0.84 9.56
N LYS A 157 -9.86 0.42 10.68
CA LYS A 157 -10.50 -0.38 11.75
C LYS A 157 -11.69 0.37 12.36
N ALA A 158 -11.57 1.69 12.62
CA ALA A 158 -12.69 2.49 13.11
C ALA A 158 -13.86 2.54 12.11
N GLN A 159 -13.58 2.56 10.80
CA GLN A 159 -14.64 2.52 9.79
C GLN A 159 -15.28 1.14 9.69
N LEU A 160 -14.48 0.07 9.77
CA LEU A 160 -14.97 -1.30 9.82
C LEU A 160 -15.88 -1.51 11.02
N ALA A 161 -15.49 -1.01 12.22
CA ALA A 161 -16.31 -1.06 13.42
C ALA A 161 -17.66 -0.36 13.23
N ARG A 162 -17.70 0.78 12.53
CA ARG A 162 -18.96 1.46 12.20
C ARG A 162 -19.83 0.62 11.25
N GLN A 163 -19.25 0.00 10.23
CA GLN A 163 -19.99 -0.84 9.28
C GLN A 163 -20.56 -2.11 9.95
N LEU A 164 -19.81 -2.66 10.91
CA LEU A 164 -20.22 -3.83 11.71
C LEU A 164 -21.14 -3.44 12.86
N GLN A 165 -21.38 -2.15 13.11
CA GLN A 165 -22.11 -1.61 14.26
C GLN A 165 -21.51 -2.05 15.62
N ASP A 166 -20.22 -2.38 15.64
CA ASP A 166 -19.47 -2.75 16.84
C ASP A 166 -19.00 -1.50 17.58
N ARG A 167 -19.84 -1.07 18.55
CA ARG A 167 -19.58 0.11 19.36
C ARG A 167 -18.35 -0.03 20.25
N GLN A 168 -18.10 -1.24 20.76
CA GLN A 168 -16.96 -1.47 21.65
C GLN A 168 -15.64 -1.35 20.88
N LEU A 169 -15.54 -2.02 19.74
CA LEU A 169 -14.40 -1.94 18.85
C LEU A 169 -14.16 -0.50 18.38
N LEU A 170 -15.23 0.24 18.09
CA LEU A 170 -15.12 1.64 17.67
C LEU A 170 -14.52 2.51 18.79
N LEU A 171 -15.01 2.41 20.02
CA LEU A 171 -14.53 3.19 21.17
C LEU A 171 -13.05 2.87 21.47
N GLU A 172 -12.69 1.59 21.51
CA GLU A 172 -11.30 1.15 21.68
C GLU A 172 -10.38 1.74 20.60
N THR A 173 -10.81 1.64 19.35
CA THR A 173 -10.00 2.12 18.22
C THR A 173 -9.83 3.65 18.23
N LEU A 174 -10.89 4.39 18.58
CA LEU A 174 -10.82 5.85 18.69
C LEU A 174 -9.94 6.29 19.88
N SER A 175 -9.98 5.57 21.03
CA SER A 175 -9.07 5.83 22.15
C SER A 175 -7.60 5.67 21.72
N ARG A 176 -7.27 4.62 20.97
CA ARG A 176 -5.91 4.41 20.45
C ARG A 176 -5.49 5.48 19.43
N LEU A 177 -6.41 5.93 18.58
CA LEU A 177 -6.13 7.03 17.64
C LEU A 177 -5.81 8.34 18.37
N GLY A 178 -6.55 8.65 19.44
CA GLY A 178 -6.29 9.85 20.25
C GLY A 178 -5.01 9.79 21.10
N GLN A 179 -4.40 8.61 21.26
CA GLN A 179 -3.10 8.46 21.93
C GLN A 179 -1.91 8.53 20.96
N ALA A 180 -2.18 8.43 19.67
CA ALA A 180 -1.16 8.42 18.62
C ALA A 180 -0.89 9.82 18.01
N GLU A 181 -1.63 10.85 18.44
CA GLU A 181 -1.42 12.27 18.12
C GLU A 181 -0.50 12.93 19.16
#